data_51769ae853c248977507f14165154898
#
_entry.id   51769ae853c248977507f14165154898
#
_cell.length_a   1.000
_cell.length_b   1.000
_cell.length_c   1.000
_cell.angle_alpha   90.00
_cell.angle_beta   90.00
_cell.angle_gamma   90.00
#
_symmetry.space_group_name_H-M   'P 1'
#
loop_
_entity.id
_entity.type
_entity.pdbx_description
1 polymer ?
#
loop_
_entity_poly.entity_id
_entity_poly.type
_entity_poly.pdbx_seq_one_letter_code
_entity_poly.pdbx_strand_id
1 'polypeptide(L)'
;MGRPFLPGSPGHILYNVLLGTGLVVGAPAWIPWVLLSRKRRANLPDRIGLRGVPVQAPVDGRPTVWVHAVSVGETLAAVPLLRLLRRRVPDARLLISSVTLTGRETAVKSLSGVVDEGFFFPFDLPGLCGRFLDRVRPDVVVIVETEIWPNFIAACARRGIPVVIVNGRLSKRSFAGYMRFRWFFAPILRTLRTISAQTAEDADRFAALGAPRELSLIHI
;
A
#
# COMPACT_ATOMS: atom_id res chain seq x y z
N MET A 1 11.17 -19.34 -13.82
CA MET A 1 10.45 -18.48 -12.85
C MET A 1 11.44 -17.50 -12.20
N GLY A 2 11.23 -16.18 -12.31
CA GLY A 2 12.09 -15.16 -11.67
C GLY A 2 11.89 -15.14 -10.16
N ARG A 3 12.95 -14.79 -9.42
CA ARG A 3 12.90 -14.70 -7.95
C ARG A 3 11.92 -13.59 -7.49
N PRO A 4 11.20 -13.78 -6.37
CA PRO A 4 10.33 -12.75 -5.81
C PRO A 4 11.13 -11.54 -5.32
N PHE A 5 10.47 -10.40 -5.19
CA PHE A 5 11.06 -9.17 -4.66
C PHE A 5 11.12 -9.25 -3.14
N LEU A 6 12.27 -9.61 -2.62
CA LEU A 6 12.50 -9.75 -1.18
C LEU A 6 13.48 -8.69 -0.68
N PRO A 7 13.44 -8.35 0.61
CA PRO A 7 14.45 -7.51 1.23
C PRO A 7 15.86 -8.08 0.96
N GLY A 8 16.78 -7.21 0.51
CA GLY A 8 18.14 -7.62 0.12
C GLY A 8 18.29 -8.09 -1.33
N SER A 9 17.22 -8.19 -2.12
CA SER A 9 17.36 -8.44 -3.56
C SER A 9 18.04 -7.24 -4.25
N PRO A 10 18.76 -7.43 -5.37
CA PRO A 10 19.47 -6.33 -6.06
C PRO A 10 18.54 -5.13 -6.39
N GLY A 11 17.32 -5.40 -6.85
CA GLY A 11 16.33 -4.34 -7.11
C GLY A 11 15.92 -3.60 -5.85
N HIS A 12 15.73 -4.31 -4.72
CA HIS A 12 15.41 -3.70 -3.45
C HIS A 12 16.56 -2.83 -2.91
N ILE A 13 17.81 -3.31 -3.01
CA ILE A 13 19.00 -2.54 -2.61
C ILE A 13 19.11 -1.27 -3.46
N LEU A 14 19.03 -1.40 -4.78
CA LEU A 14 19.10 -0.26 -5.69
C LEU A 14 18.01 0.78 -5.39
N TYR A 15 16.77 0.33 -5.19
CA TYR A 15 15.67 1.21 -4.82
C TYR A 15 16.00 2.02 -3.55
N ASN A 16 16.51 1.37 -2.51
CA ASN A 16 16.82 2.03 -1.25
C ASN A 16 18.04 2.95 -1.32
N VAL A 17 19.03 2.61 -2.13
CA VAL A 17 20.16 3.51 -2.43
C VAL A 17 19.67 4.77 -3.12
N LEU A 18 18.85 4.62 -4.18
CA LEU A 18 18.29 5.76 -4.90
C LEU A 18 17.35 6.60 -4.01
N LEU A 19 16.51 5.95 -3.21
CA LEU A 19 15.62 6.62 -2.25
C LEU A 19 16.43 7.41 -1.21
N GLY A 20 17.43 6.78 -0.60
CA GLY A 20 18.29 7.42 0.40
C GLY A 20 19.09 8.60 -0.18
N THR A 21 19.69 8.40 -1.36
CA THR A 21 20.39 9.48 -2.08
C THR A 21 19.42 10.62 -2.41
N GLY A 22 18.22 10.32 -2.93
CA GLY A 22 17.21 11.34 -3.24
C GLY A 22 16.73 12.10 -2.00
N LEU A 23 16.60 11.43 -0.85
CA LEU A 23 16.25 12.07 0.42
C LEU A 23 17.37 13.00 0.91
N VAL A 24 18.63 12.56 0.85
CA VAL A 24 19.78 13.37 1.32
C VAL A 24 20.03 14.54 0.38
N VAL A 25 20.17 14.30 -0.92
CA VAL A 25 20.44 15.35 -1.91
C VAL A 25 19.28 16.33 -2.03
N GLY A 26 18.05 15.84 -1.93
CA GLY A 26 16.83 16.67 -1.97
C GLY A 26 16.53 17.40 -0.65
N ALA A 27 17.23 17.10 0.45
CA ALA A 27 16.96 17.67 1.78
C ALA A 27 16.85 19.19 1.81
N PRO A 28 17.74 19.96 1.14
CA PRO A 28 17.64 21.41 1.11
C PRO A 28 16.32 21.93 0.53
N ALA A 29 15.68 21.15 -0.35
CA ALA A 29 14.42 21.52 -0.98
C ALA A 29 13.19 21.01 -0.18
N TRP A 30 13.17 19.71 0.17
CA TRP A 30 11.97 19.15 0.80
C TRP A 30 11.84 19.49 2.28
N ILE A 31 12.95 19.74 3.03
CA ILE A 31 12.88 20.14 4.44
C ILE A 31 12.13 21.47 4.60
N PRO A 32 12.52 22.57 3.94
CA PRO A 32 11.75 23.81 4.01
C PRO A 32 10.30 23.64 3.52
N TRP A 33 10.12 22.90 2.43
CA TRP A 33 8.78 22.63 1.88
C TRP A 33 7.85 21.89 2.87
N VAL A 34 8.38 20.98 3.69
CA VAL A 34 7.63 20.34 4.79
C VAL A 34 7.41 21.31 5.94
N LEU A 35 8.48 22.02 6.38
CA LEU A 35 8.44 22.90 7.54
C LEU A 35 7.53 24.11 7.34
N LEU A 36 7.43 24.64 6.13
CA LEU A 36 6.54 25.76 5.80
C LEU A 36 5.06 25.38 5.70
N SER A 37 4.72 24.11 5.66
CA SER A 37 3.34 23.67 5.55
C SER A 37 2.84 23.03 6.84
N ARG A 38 1.89 23.67 7.52
CA ARG A 38 1.24 23.14 8.72
C ARG A 38 0.63 21.76 8.49
N LYS A 39 -0.02 21.55 7.33
CA LYS A 39 -0.64 20.26 6.98
C LYS A 39 0.39 19.12 6.86
N ARG A 40 1.56 19.38 6.22
CA ARG A 40 2.61 18.37 6.05
C ARG A 40 3.27 18.02 7.37
N ARG A 41 3.58 19.05 8.20
CA ARG A 41 4.14 18.84 9.54
C ARG A 41 3.22 18.03 10.45
N ALA A 42 1.91 18.26 10.37
CA ALA A 42 0.95 17.59 11.25
C ALA A 42 0.94 16.07 11.07
N ASN A 43 1.11 15.58 9.82
CA ASN A 43 1.04 14.15 9.49
C ASN A 43 2.40 13.44 9.57
N LEU A 44 3.51 14.19 9.55
CA LEU A 44 4.85 13.62 9.53
C LEU A 44 5.14 12.71 10.74
N PRO A 45 4.85 13.11 11.99
CA PRO A 45 5.12 12.27 13.16
C PRO A 45 4.40 10.92 13.12
N ASP A 46 3.15 10.90 12.63
CA ASP A 46 2.35 9.67 12.53
C ASP A 46 2.93 8.75 11.45
N ARG A 47 3.32 9.30 10.30
CA ARG A 47 3.86 8.52 9.17
C ARG A 47 5.28 7.97 9.40
N ILE A 48 6.07 8.57 10.28
CA ILE A 48 7.38 8.04 10.70
C ILE A 48 7.31 7.25 12.01
N GLY A 49 6.12 7.15 12.59
CA GLY A 49 5.88 6.38 13.82
C GLY A 49 6.44 7.01 15.08
N LEU A 50 6.71 8.34 15.11
CA LEU A 50 7.19 9.05 16.31
C LEU A 50 6.13 9.09 17.43
N ARG A 51 4.87 9.16 17.08
CA ARG A 51 3.74 9.07 18.04
C ARG A 51 3.33 7.64 18.32
N GLY A 52 4.15 6.67 17.92
CA GLY A 52 3.79 5.26 17.86
C GLY A 52 2.92 4.94 16.65
N VAL A 53 2.76 3.64 16.39
CA VAL A 53 1.75 3.19 15.42
C VAL A 53 0.41 3.25 16.13
N PRO A 54 -0.58 4.02 15.64
CA PRO A 54 -1.84 4.29 16.37
C PRO A 54 -2.69 3.03 16.56
N VAL A 55 -2.36 1.98 15.82
CA VAL A 55 -3.08 0.72 15.77
C VAL A 55 -2.24 -0.38 16.40
N GLN A 56 -2.83 -1.15 17.32
CA GLN A 56 -2.18 -2.33 17.93
C GLN A 56 -2.82 -3.61 17.39
N ALA A 57 -2.06 -4.72 17.40
CA ALA A 57 -2.61 -6.01 17.07
C ALA A 57 -3.77 -6.37 18.01
N PRO A 58 -4.83 -7.05 17.53
CA PRO A 58 -5.91 -7.50 18.37
C PRO A 58 -5.37 -8.50 19.40
N VAL A 59 -5.81 -8.36 20.65
CA VAL A 59 -5.44 -9.28 21.75
C VAL A 59 -6.24 -10.58 21.64
N ASP A 60 -7.39 -10.53 20.99
CA ASP A 60 -8.39 -11.59 20.88
C ASP A 60 -8.22 -12.51 19.65
N GLY A 61 -7.15 -12.34 18.89
CA GLY A 61 -6.86 -13.19 17.72
C GLY A 61 -7.80 -13.00 16.52
N ARG A 62 -8.62 -11.94 16.50
CA ARG A 62 -9.49 -11.62 15.37
C ARG A 62 -8.67 -11.38 14.10
N PRO A 63 -9.11 -11.89 12.93
CA PRO A 63 -8.44 -11.61 11.68
C PRO A 63 -8.44 -10.11 11.38
N THR A 64 -7.30 -9.59 10.96
CA THR A 64 -7.09 -8.17 10.66
C THR A 64 -6.90 -7.95 9.16
N VAL A 65 -7.77 -7.18 8.56
CA VAL A 65 -7.69 -6.74 7.16
C VAL A 65 -7.24 -5.29 7.13
N TRP A 66 -6.10 -5.03 6.51
CA TRP A 66 -5.59 -3.67 6.32
C TRP A 66 -5.82 -3.22 4.88
N VAL A 67 -6.72 -2.26 4.67
CA VAL A 67 -6.98 -1.63 3.37
C VAL A 67 -6.18 -0.33 3.26
N HIS A 68 -5.45 -0.16 2.17
CA HIS A 68 -4.70 1.05 1.86
C HIS A 68 -5.31 1.78 0.67
N ALA A 69 -5.71 3.05 0.89
CA ALA A 69 -6.27 3.95 -0.11
C ALA A 69 -5.59 5.33 0.04
N VAL A 70 -4.84 5.76 -0.98
CA VAL A 70 -4.00 6.97 -0.91
C VAL A 70 -4.82 8.24 -0.88
N SER A 71 -5.84 8.32 -1.72
CA SER A 71 -6.62 9.53 -2.02
C SER A 71 -8.09 9.43 -1.61
N VAL A 72 -8.82 10.54 -1.73
CA VAL A 72 -10.27 10.57 -1.54
C VAL A 72 -10.99 9.63 -2.52
N GLY A 73 -10.57 9.63 -3.80
CA GLY A 73 -11.19 8.78 -4.83
C GLY A 73 -11.03 7.30 -4.51
N GLU A 74 -9.81 6.86 -4.15
CA GLU A 74 -9.54 5.48 -3.75
C GLU A 74 -10.28 5.09 -2.47
N THR A 75 -10.37 6.01 -1.50
CA THR A 75 -11.16 5.78 -0.27
C THR A 75 -12.62 5.51 -0.60
N LEU A 76 -13.22 6.30 -1.49
CA LEU A 76 -14.60 6.11 -1.93
C LEU A 76 -14.76 4.80 -2.73
N ALA A 77 -13.80 4.46 -3.57
CA ALA A 77 -13.78 3.18 -4.30
C ALA A 77 -13.67 1.96 -3.36
N ALA A 78 -13.03 2.11 -2.19
CA ALA A 78 -12.94 1.07 -1.18
C ALA A 78 -14.23 0.86 -0.35
N VAL A 79 -15.15 1.84 -0.32
CA VAL A 79 -16.36 1.78 0.52
C VAL A 79 -17.21 0.53 0.26
N PRO A 80 -17.56 0.15 -0.99
CA PRO A 80 -18.35 -1.05 -1.24
C PRO A 80 -17.68 -2.32 -0.73
N LEU A 81 -16.37 -2.45 -0.95
CA LEU A 81 -15.58 -3.58 -0.50
C LEU A 81 -15.59 -3.69 1.04
N LEU A 82 -15.29 -2.59 1.74
CA LEU A 82 -15.23 -2.57 3.21
C LEU A 82 -16.60 -2.87 3.83
N ARG A 83 -17.68 -2.35 3.26
CA ARG A 83 -19.05 -2.67 3.69
C ARG A 83 -19.40 -4.15 3.46
N LEU A 84 -18.95 -4.72 2.35
CA LEU A 84 -19.14 -6.15 2.07
C LEU A 84 -18.35 -7.00 3.05
N LEU A 85 -17.07 -6.66 3.30
CA LEU A 85 -16.23 -7.35 4.27
C LEU A 85 -16.85 -7.32 5.66
N ARG A 86 -17.33 -6.16 6.13
CA ARG A 86 -17.99 -6.06 7.44
C ARG A 86 -19.21 -6.96 7.56
N ARG A 87 -19.99 -7.12 6.48
CA ARG A 87 -21.14 -8.03 6.46
C ARG A 87 -20.75 -9.50 6.38
N ARG A 88 -19.69 -9.85 5.65
CA ARG A 88 -19.28 -11.23 5.41
C ARG A 88 -18.38 -11.80 6.51
N VAL A 89 -17.60 -10.94 7.15
CA VAL A 89 -16.67 -11.29 8.21
C VAL A 89 -16.84 -10.28 9.35
N PRO A 90 -17.96 -10.32 10.09
CA PRO A 90 -18.30 -9.31 11.09
C PRO A 90 -17.26 -9.20 12.21
N ASP A 91 -16.62 -10.30 12.56
CA ASP A 91 -15.59 -10.36 13.59
C ASP A 91 -14.22 -9.87 13.15
N ALA A 92 -14.01 -9.68 11.84
CA ALA A 92 -12.74 -9.17 11.35
C ALA A 92 -12.51 -7.72 11.78
N ARG A 93 -11.28 -7.42 12.15
CA ARG A 93 -10.81 -6.06 12.35
C ARG A 93 -10.50 -5.44 11.00
N LEU A 94 -11.25 -4.42 10.63
CA LEU A 94 -11.08 -3.70 9.37
C LEU A 94 -10.37 -2.37 9.61
N LEU A 95 -9.21 -2.22 9.01
CA LEU A 95 -8.36 -1.04 9.11
C LEU A 95 -8.26 -0.35 7.77
N ILE A 96 -8.23 0.99 7.77
CA ILE A 96 -7.96 1.75 6.56
C ILE A 96 -6.80 2.72 6.79
N SER A 97 -5.88 2.80 5.83
CA SER A 97 -4.82 3.80 5.85
C SER A 97 -4.86 4.70 4.63
N SER A 98 -4.48 5.96 4.81
CA SER A 98 -4.41 6.96 3.75
C SER A 98 -3.09 7.73 3.82
N VAL A 99 -2.68 8.32 2.70
CA VAL A 99 -1.51 9.20 2.65
C VAL A 99 -1.89 10.66 2.90
N THR A 100 -3.09 11.06 2.48
CA THR A 100 -3.56 12.44 2.55
C THR A 100 -4.51 12.67 3.74
N LEU A 101 -4.48 13.88 4.30
CA LEU A 101 -5.40 14.27 5.38
C LEU A 101 -6.86 14.15 4.92
N THR A 102 -7.17 14.66 3.72
CA THR A 102 -8.50 14.60 3.13
C THR A 102 -8.98 13.18 2.87
N GLY A 103 -8.09 12.27 2.45
CA GLY A 103 -8.41 10.84 2.32
C GLY A 103 -8.78 10.22 3.66
N ARG A 104 -8.02 10.53 4.73
CA ARG A 104 -8.34 10.08 6.08
C ARG A 104 -9.66 10.63 6.60
N GLU A 105 -9.92 11.93 6.42
CA GLU A 105 -11.19 12.56 6.80
C GLU A 105 -12.38 11.93 6.05
N THR A 106 -12.19 11.62 4.76
CA THR A 106 -13.20 10.92 3.96
C THR A 106 -13.45 9.52 4.49
N ALA A 107 -12.40 8.79 4.86
CA ALA A 107 -12.51 7.46 5.45
C ALA A 107 -13.33 7.51 6.75
N VAL A 108 -13.01 8.44 7.66
CA VAL A 108 -13.74 8.62 8.92
C VAL A 108 -15.23 8.89 8.68
N LYS A 109 -15.55 9.77 7.72
CA LYS A 109 -16.95 10.12 7.42
C LYS A 109 -17.71 9.00 6.71
N SER A 110 -17.14 8.40 5.67
CA SER A 110 -17.84 7.45 4.79
C SER A 110 -17.87 6.01 5.34
N LEU A 111 -16.98 5.69 6.26
CA LEU A 111 -16.77 4.35 6.81
C LEU A 111 -16.98 4.28 8.33
N SER A 112 -17.62 5.30 8.91
CA SER A 112 -18.04 5.26 10.32
C SER A 112 -18.91 4.03 10.59
N GLY A 113 -18.57 3.25 11.63
CA GLY A 113 -19.25 2.00 11.95
C GLY A 113 -18.94 0.83 11.00
N VAL A 114 -18.10 1.03 9.96
CA VAL A 114 -17.67 -0.02 9.03
C VAL A 114 -16.25 -0.45 9.32
N VAL A 115 -15.32 0.50 9.48
CA VAL A 115 -13.93 0.24 9.85
C VAL A 115 -13.72 0.50 11.33
N ASP A 116 -12.82 -0.27 11.92
CA ASP A 116 -12.51 -0.13 13.35
C ASP A 116 -11.54 1.03 13.58
N GLU A 117 -10.57 1.24 12.70
CA GLU A 117 -9.60 2.33 12.81
C GLU A 117 -9.11 2.83 11.45
N GLY A 118 -8.81 4.14 11.39
CA GLY A 118 -8.17 4.80 10.26
C GLY A 118 -6.89 5.52 10.66
N PHE A 119 -5.80 5.32 9.90
CA PHE A 119 -4.49 5.89 10.20
C PHE A 119 -3.72 6.33 8.95
N PHE A 120 -2.57 6.99 9.14
CA PHE A 120 -1.70 7.37 8.04
C PHE A 120 -0.77 6.23 7.65
N PHE A 121 -0.70 5.96 6.35
CA PHE A 121 0.25 5.01 5.80
C PHE A 121 1.69 5.48 6.07
N PRO A 122 2.60 4.59 6.50
CA PRO A 122 4.00 4.94 6.72
C PRO A 122 4.68 5.43 5.45
N PHE A 123 5.77 6.18 5.58
CA PHE A 123 6.66 6.36 4.45
C PHE A 123 7.29 5.02 4.05
N ASP A 124 7.51 4.84 2.74
CA ASP A 124 8.09 3.60 2.21
C ASP A 124 9.60 3.51 2.48
N LEU A 125 9.98 3.56 3.75
CA LEU A 125 11.35 3.53 4.21
C LEU A 125 11.74 2.17 4.78
N PRO A 126 13.01 1.73 4.59
CA PRO A 126 13.51 0.50 5.19
C PRO A 126 13.28 0.48 6.70
N GLY A 127 12.83 -0.66 7.22
CA GLY A 127 12.56 -0.86 8.65
C GLY A 127 11.29 -0.17 9.16
N LEU A 128 10.89 0.98 8.62
CA LEU A 128 9.68 1.69 9.05
C LEU A 128 8.42 0.90 8.70
N CYS A 129 8.29 0.47 7.44
CA CYS A 129 7.18 -0.40 7.02
C CYS A 129 7.09 -1.66 7.88
N GLY A 130 8.26 -2.26 8.19
CA GLY A 130 8.34 -3.42 9.08
C GLY A 130 7.78 -3.15 10.47
N ARG A 131 8.15 -2.04 11.09
CA ARG A 131 7.64 -1.66 12.42
C ARG A 131 6.11 -1.49 12.44
N PHE A 132 5.54 -0.92 11.37
CA PHE A 132 4.08 -0.81 11.25
C PHE A 132 3.44 -2.19 11.13
N LEU A 133 3.98 -3.06 10.27
CA LEU A 133 3.47 -4.43 10.11
C LEU A 133 3.57 -5.26 11.40
N ASP A 134 4.66 -5.13 12.15
CA ASP A 134 4.86 -5.83 13.43
C ASP A 134 3.87 -5.36 14.51
N ARG A 135 3.45 -4.10 14.43
CA ARG A 135 2.49 -3.53 15.37
C ARG A 135 1.04 -3.83 14.99
N VAL A 136 0.70 -3.71 13.71
CA VAL A 136 -0.65 -3.93 13.18
C VAL A 136 -0.97 -5.42 13.10
N ARG A 137 -0.01 -6.24 12.68
CA ARG A 137 -0.12 -7.69 12.42
C ARG A 137 -1.32 -8.02 11.53
N PRO A 138 -1.38 -7.48 10.30
CA PRO A 138 -2.48 -7.80 9.41
C PRO A 138 -2.33 -9.22 8.86
N ASP A 139 -3.46 -9.94 8.72
CA ASP A 139 -3.52 -11.24 8.05
C ASP A 139 -3.56 -11.07 6.53
N VAL A 140 -4.02 -9.91 6.06
CA VAL A 140 -4.02 -9.53 4.65
C VAL A 140 -3.95 -8.01 4.50
N VAL A 141 -3.21 -7.58 3.47
CA VAL A 141 -3.17 -6.19 3.03
C VAL A 141 -3.87 -6.08 1.68
N VAL A 142 -4.79 -5.14 1.58
CA VAL A 142 -5.51 -4.80 0.35
C VAL A 142 -5.10 -3.40 -0.09
N ILE A 143 -4.51 -3.28 -1.26
CA ILE A 143 -4.13 -2.00 -1.87
C ILE A 143 -5.17 -1.64 -2.92
N VAL A 144 -5.74 -0.45 -2.81
CA VAL A 144 -6.73 0.07 -3.77
C VAL A 144 -6.00 0.77 -4.92
N GLU A 145 -6.41 0.48 -6.14
CA GLU A 145 -5.78 0.94 -7.38
C GLU A 145 -4.32 0.42 -7.54
N THR A 146 -3.45 1.21 -8.18
CA THR A 146 -2.09 0.73 -8.52
C THR A 146 -1.05 1.51 -7.73
N GLU A 147 -1.02 1.24 -6.44
CA GLU A 147 -0.05 1.82 -5.50
C GLU A 147 1.04 0.80 -5.17
N ILE A 148 2.18 0.93 -5.84
CA ILE A 148 3.32 0.02 -5.65
C ILE A 148 4.32 0.66 -4.68
N TRP A 149 4.37 0.13 -3.46
CA TRP A 149 5.26 0.55 -2.37
C TRP A 149 6.31 -0.54 -2.13
N PRO A 150 7.52 -0.45 -2.76
CA PRO A 150 8.48 -1.55 -2.79
C PRO A 150 8.94 -2.05 -1.42
N ASN A 151 9.27 -1.14 -0.48
CA ASN A 151 9.69 -1.54 0.86
C ASN A 151 8.54 -2.17 1.66
N PHE A 152 7.34 -1.63 1.52
CA PHE A 152 6.16 -2.17 2.21
C PHE A 152 5.80 -3.56 1.69
N ILE A 153 5.76 -3.75 0.36
CA ILE A 153 5.47 -5.05 -0.26
C ILE A 153 6.55 -6.08 0.11
N ALA A 154 7.84 -5.70 0.06
CA ALA A 154 8.92 -6.57 0.48
C ALA A 154 8.84 -6.93 1.98
N ALA A 155 8.42 -6.00 2.82
CA ALA A 155 8.25 -6.24 4.26
C ALA A 155 7.05 -7.15 4.55
N CYS A 156 5.97 -7.08 3.78
CA CYS A 156 4.85 -8.01 3.81
C CYS A 156 5.30 -9.42 3.38
N ALA A 157 5.99 -9.53 2.24
CA ALA A 157 6.48 -10.80 1.72
C ALA A 157 7.37 -11.53 2.71
N ARG A 158 8.29 -10.81 3.39
CA ARG A 158 9.16 -11.39 4.43
C ARG A 158 8.38 -11.97 5.62
N ARG A 159 7.19 -11.44 5.90
CA ARG A 159 6.32 -11.86 7.01
C ARG A 159 5.27 -12.88 6.59
N GLY A 160 5.25 -13.27 5.31
CA GLY A 160 4.19 -14.13 4.78
C GLY A 160 2.82 -13.48 4.72
N ILE A 161 2.75 -12.14 4.81
CA ILE A 161 1.49 -11.39 4.74
C ILE A 161 1.10 -11.25 3.27
N PRO A 162 -0.04 -11.81 2.84
CA PRO A 162 -0.52 -11.68 1.48
C PRO A 162 -0.92 -10.23 1.17
N VAL A 163 -0.49 -9.75 0.00
CA VAL A 163 -0.87 -8.43 -0.53
C VAL A 163 -1.74 -8.62 -1.77
N VAL A 164 -2.89 -7.98 -1.78
CA VAL A 164 -3.88 -8.01 -2.86
C VAL A 164 -4.05 -6.60 -3.41
N ILE A 165 -4.04 -6.44 -4.73
CA ILE A 165 -4.48 -5.20 -5.38
C ILE A 165 -5.93 -5.36 -5.82
N VAL A 166 -6.77 -4.37 -5.49
CA VAL A 166 -8.17 -4.30 -5.94
C VAL A 166 -8.38 -3.03 -6.76
N ASN A 167 -9.29 -3.10 -7.72
CA ASN A 167 -9.55 -1.99 -8.64
C ASN A 167 -8.29 -1.54 -9.38
N GLY A 168 -7.39 -2.49 -9.71
CA GLY A 168 -6.09 -2.23 -10.33
C GLY A 168 -6.25 -1.58 -11.69
N ARG A 169 -5.65 -0.41 -11.87
CA ARG A 169 -5.72 0.37 -13.09
C ARG A 169 -4.34 0.82 -13.54
N LEU A 170 -4.03 0.62 -14.80
CA LEU A 170 -2.79 1.09 -15.43
C LEU A 170 -3.12 1.95 -16.66
N SER A 171 -3.02 3.27 -16.54
CA SER A 171 -3.14 4.15 -17.70
C SER A 171 -2.06 3.82 -18.74
N LYS A 172 -2.32 4.12 -20.03
CA LYS A 172 -1.32 3.95 -21.11
C LYS A 172 0.00 4.61 -20.77
N ARG A 173 -0.04 5.82 -20.20
CA ARG A 173 1.16 6.57 -19.80
C ARG A 173 1.91 5.89 -18.65
N SER A 174 1.20 5.46 -17.61
CA SER A 174 1.80 4.76 -16.47
C SER A 174 2.39 3.43 -16.90
N PHE A 175 1.67 2.67 -17.74
CA PHE A 175 2.15 1.40 -18.30
C PHE A 175 3.47 1.57 -19.06
N ALA A 176 3.57 2.56 -19.96
CA ALA A 176 4.82 2.84 -20.68
C ALA A 176 5.97 3.16 -19.72
N GLY A 177 5.70 3.93 -18.66
CA GLY A 177 6.68 4.23 -17.61
C GLY A 177 7.15 2.98 -16.87
N TYR A 178 6.22 2.14 -16.42
CA TYR A 178 6.54 0.88 -15.73
C TYR A 178 7.27 -0.13 -16.63
N MET A 179 6.89 -0.23 -17.90
CA MET A 179 7.56 -1.11 -18.87
C MET A 179 9.04 -0.75 -19.06
N ARG A 180 9.41 0.53 -19.00
CA ARG A 180 10.80 0.99 -19.06
C ARG A 180 11.65 0.40 -17.92
N PHE A 181 11.02 0.14 -16.76
CA PHE A 181 11.65 -0.44 -15.57
C PHE A 181 11.04 -1.81 -15.22
N ARG A 182 10.61 -2.58 -16.24
CA ARG A 182 9.97 -3.88 -16.06
C ARG A 182 10.81 -4.85 -15.23
N TRP A 183 12.13 -4.81 -15.38
CA TRP A 183 13.07 -5.63 -14.61
C TRP A 183 12.94 -5.40 -13.09
N PHE A 184 12.55 -4.20 -12.67
CA PHE A 184 12.31 -3.82 -11.28
C PHE A 184 10.88 -4.15 -10.83
N PHE A 185 9.87 -3.81 -11.64
CA PHE A 185 8.47 -3.98 -11.25
C PHE A 185 7.97 -5.42 -11.35
N ALA A 186 8.43 -6.20 -12.33
CA ALA A 186 7.99 -7.58 -12.49
C ALA A 186 8.24 -8.48 -11.27
N PRO A 187 9.40 -8.45 -10.59
CA PRO A 187 9.60 -9.17 -9.34
C PRO A 187 8.63 -8.74 -8.23
N ILE A 188 8.31 -7.44 -8.13
CA ILE A 188 7.35 -6.92 -7.13
C ILE A 188 5.95 -7.48 -7.39
N LEU A 189 5.48 -7.41 -8.64
CA LEU A 189 4.16 -7.92 -9.01
C LEU A 189 4.02 -9.43 -8.75
N ARG A 190 5.11 -10.20 -8.89
CA ARG A 190 5.11 -11.64 -8.57
C ARG A 190 5.02 -11.95 -7.08
N THR A 191 5.28 -10.99 -6.20
CA THR A 191 5.11 -11.18 -4.75
C THR A 191 3.67 -10.96 -4.29
N LEU A 192 2.84 -10.34 -5.12
CA LEU A 192 1.43 -10.12 -4.81
C LEU A 192 0.65 -11.44 -4.84
N ARG A 193 -0.36 -11.54 -3.99
CA ARG A 193 -1.24 -12.71 -3.94
C ARG A 193 -2.26 -12.71 -5.07
N THR A 194 -2.80 -11.54 -5.40
CA THR A 194 -3.84 -11.36 -6.42
C THR A 194 -3.88 -9.91 -6.89
N ILE A 195 -4.24 -9.71 -8.14
CA ILE A 195 -4.52 -8.40 -8.73
C ILE A 195 -5.92 -8.46 -9.35
N SER A 196 -6.88 -7.76 -8.76
CA SER A 196 -8.20 -7.56 -9.36
C SER A 196 -8.14 -6.29 -10.21
N ALA A 197 -8.02 -6.48 -11.51
CA ALA A 197 -7.93 -5.38 -12.48
C ALA A 197 -9.31 -4.79 -12.79
N GLN A 198 -9.36 -3.49 -13.06
CA GLN A 198 -10.59 -2.78 -13.37
C GLN A 198 -11.17 -3.19 -14.74
N THR A 199 -10.31 -3.47 -15.71
CA THR A 199 -10.68 -3.85 -17.09
C THR A 199 -9.80 -4.99 -17.59
N ALA A 200 -10.23 -5.67 -18.64
CA ALA A 200 -9.43 -6.68 -19.34
C ALA A 200 -8.12 -6.07 -19.88
N GLU A 201 -8.16 -4.84 -20.39
CA GLU A 201 -6.98 -4.13 -20.86
C GLU A 201 -5.96 -3.87 -19.73
N ASP A 202 -6.45 -3.54 -18.52
CA ASP A 202 -5.58 -3.39 -17.35
C ASP A 202 -4.97 -4.73 -16.92
N ALA A 203 -5.74 -5.83 -16.96
CA ALA A 203 -5.24 -7.17 -16.68
C ALA A 203 -4.12 -7.57 -17.65
N ASP A 204 -4.30 -7.31 -18.94
CA ASP A 204 -3.28 -7.56 -19.96
C ASP A 204 -2.02 -6.71 -19.74
N ARG A 205 -2.17 -5.45 -19.33
CA ARG A 205 -1.04 -4.58 -18.98
C ARG A 205 -0.27 -5.10 -17.76
N PHE A 206 -0.95 -5.57 -16.71
CA PHE A 206 -0.30 -6.19 -15.56
C PHE A 206 0.44 -7.47 -15.96
N ALA A 207 -0.17 -8.32 -16.80
CA ALA A 207 0.47 -9.53 -17.30
C ALA A 207 1.72 -9.18 -18.15
N ALA A 208 1.64 -8.21 -19.05
CA ALA A 208 2.78 -7.73 -19.84
C ALA A 208 3.89 -7.15 -18.96
N LEU A 209 3.55 -6.48 -17.86
CA LEU A 209 4.51 -5.96 -16.89
C LEU A 209 5.19 -7.08 -16.07
N GLY A 210 4.62 -8.26 -16.03
CA GLY A 210 5.22 -9.46 -15.43
C GLY A 210 4.45 -10.04 -14.25
N ALA A 211 3.22 -9.61 -14.02
CA ALA A 211 2.31 -10.31 -13.11
C ALA A 211 1.94 -11.67 -13.72
N PRO A 212 1.92 -12.76 -12.93
CA PRO A 212 1.38 -14.03 -13.39
C PRO A 212 -0.09 -13.87 -13.79
N ARG A 213 -0.50 -14.46 -14.92
CA ARG A 213 -1.88 -14.34 -15.43
C ARG A 213 -2.90 -14.91 -14.47
N GLU A 214 -2.54 -15.94 -13.74
CA GLU A 214 -3.37 -16.59 -12.73
C GLU A 214 -3.71 -15.68 -11.54
N LEU A 215 -2.91 -14.61 -11.34
CA LEU A 215 -3.12 -13.62 -10.29
C LEU A 215 -4.00 -12.44 -10.76
N SER A 216 -4.20 -12.30 -12.07
CA SER A 216 -4.99 -11.20 -12.64
C SER A 216 -6.45 -11.64 -12.85
N LEU A 217 -7.31 -11.22 -11.92
CA LEU A 217 -8.76 -11.41 -12.03
C LEU A 217 -9.37 -10.13 -12.63
N ILE A 218 -10.29 -10.30 -13.55
CA ILE A 218 -11.11 -9.19 -14.06
C ILE A 218 -12.27 -9.02 -13.08
N HIS A 219 -12.46 -7.81 -12.58
CA HIS A 219 -13.67 -7.49 -11.83
C HIS A 219 -14.83 -7.35 -12.83
N ILE A 220 -15.73 -8.34 -12.82
CA ILE A 220 -16.99 -8.30 -13.57
C ILE A 220 -18.06 -7.68 -12.69
#